data_0983abbd3258eafdc4791290c8f68980
#
_entry.id   0983abbd3258eafdc4791290c8f68980
#
_cell.length_a   1.000
_cell.length_b   1.000
_cell.length_c   1.000
_cell.angle_alpha   90.00
_cell.angle_beta   90.00
_cell.angle_gamma   90.00
#
_symmetry.space_group_name_H-M   'P 1'
#
loop_
_entity.id
_entity.type
_entity.pdbx_description
1 polymer ?
#
loop_
_entity_poly.entity_id
_entity_poly.type
_entity_poly.pdbx_seq_one_letter_code
_entity_poly.pdbx_strand_id
1 'polypeptide(L)'
;MMAQYAKFLKSSMEIPWRGPIASLNYLLTSEAWRQDHNGYSHQGPGFINALLTKKGHTYRIYLPPDSNTLVSTINYCLAKNNHINLVIAGKQPMPQWLDMDEAIQHNIAGASIWRWGSTFDGEDPQVVLCASGDNLTMETMAAADILRREAPHWRVRVVNVVRLLVLGIPQKYPSGMTEEHFQRIFPLGVPVIYNFHGYTAALKQLLWERPNQERFDINGYREEGTTTTPFDMHVRNRTSRYHLVKQAAAKIAARDPSLAAHAEDIIRRYERRLRDHSEFIEQNGYDPKEIAHWRWPG
;
A
#
# COMPACT_ATOMS: atom_id res chain seq x y z
N MET A 1 -23.81 -12.61 0.15
CA MET A 1 -23.03 -13.88 0.17
C MET A 1 -21.85 -13.80 1.15
N MET A 2 -20.87 -12.91 1.01
CA MET A 2 -19.68 -12.79 1.91
C MET A 2 -20.03 -12.71 3.40
N ALA A 3 -20.95 -11.80 3.78
CA ALA A 3 -21.35 -11.58 5.18
C ALA A 3 -22.01 -12.82 5.81
N GLN A 4 -22.78 -13.58 5.04
CA GLN A 4 -23.39 -14.83 5.52
C GLN A 4 -22.34 -15.92 5.69
N TYR A 5 -21.38 -16.01 4.76
CA TYR A 5 -20.29 -16.96 4.87
C TYR A 5 -19.39 -16.66 6.08
N ALA A 6 -19.13 -15.40 6.37
CA ALA A 6 -18.39 -14.99 7.58
C ALA A 6 -19.09 -15.41 8.86
N LYS A 7 -20.42 -15.30 8.94
CA LYS A 7 -21.21 -15.80 10.07
C LYS A 7 -21.15 -17.32 10.17
N PHE A 8 -21.26 -18.03 9.05
CA PHE A 8 -21.16 -19.47 9.01
C PHE A 8 -19.79 -19.97 9.49
N LEU A 9 -18.69 -19.37 9.00
CA LEU A 9 -17.33 -19.69 9.46
C LEU A 9 -17.18 -19.45 10.95
N LYS A 10 -17.56 -18.27 11.45
CA LYS A 10 -17.49 -17.95 12.88
C LYS A 10 -18.22 -19.00 13.72
N SER A 11 -19.48 -19.29 13.39
CA SER A 11 -20.29 -20.26 14.14
C SER A 11 -19.73 -21.68 14.07
N SER A 12 -19.14 -22.07 12.94
CA SER A 12 -18.54 -23.38 12.79
C SER A 12 -17.24 -23.53 13.57
N MET A 13 -16.41 -22.49 13.61
CA MET A 13 -15.14 -22.48 14.33
C MET A 13 -15.32 -22.43 15.87
N GLU A 14 -16.47 -21.97 16.35
CA GLU A 14 -16.81 -21.96 17.78
C GLU A 14 -17.29 -23.35 18.29
N ILE A 15 -17.48 -24.33 17.39
CA ILE A 15 -17.94 -25.66 17.74
C ILE A 15 -16.78 -26.66 17.57
N PRO A 16 -16.18 -27.18 18.68
CA PRO A 16 -14.93 -27.95 18.64
C PRO A 16 -14.98 -29.24 17.82
N TRP A 17 -16.15 -29.87 17.67
CA TRP A 17 -16.33 -31.12 16.94
C TRP A 17 -16.65 -30.94 15.46
N ARG A 18 -16.75 -29.70 14.94
CA ARG A 18 -16.88 -29.47 13.50
C ARG A 18 -15.53 -29.49 12.79
N GLY A 19 -15.52 -30.14 11.62
CA GLY A 19 -14.34 -30.20 10.77
C GLY A 19 -14.03 -28.87 10.07
N PRO A 20 -12.87 -28.78 9.41
CA PRO A 20 -12.49 -27.61 8.61
C PRO A 20 -13.48 -27.40 7.45
N ILE A 21 -13.68 -26.10 7.13
CA ILE A 21 -14.56 -25.67 6.04
C ILE A 21 -13.71 -25.03 4.95
N ALA A 22 -14.05 -25.29 3.69
CA ALA A 22 -13.37 -24.69 2.55
C ALA A 22 -13.32 -23.15 2.66
N SER A 23 -12.21 -22.56 2.28
CA SER A 23 -12.08 -21.10 2.23
C SER A 23 -12.86 -20.54 1.03
N LEU A 24 -13.39 -19.31 1.20
CA LEU A 24 -13.99 -18.53 0.14
C LEU A 24 -12.96 -17.52 -0.37
N ASN A 25 -12.49 -17.70 -1.59
CA ASN A 25 -11.44 -16.87 -2.18
C ASN A 25 -12.02 -15.90 -3.19
N TYR A 26 -11.80 -14.59 -2.97
CA TYR A 26 -12.10 -13.52 -3.91
C TYR A 26 -10.80 -13.02 -4.53
N LEU A 27 -10.74 -12.97 -5.86
CA LEU A 27 -9.70 -12.29 -6.60
C LEU A 27 -10.34 -11.13 -7.37
N LEU A 28 -10.00 -9.91 -6.99
CA LEU A 28 -10.46 -8.68 -7.64
C LEU A 28 -9.37 -8.13 -8.55
N THR A 29 -9.68 -7.98 -9.84
CA THR A 29 -8.69 -7.59 -10.86
C THR A 29 -9.04 -6.33 -11.64
N SER A 30 -10.26 -5.80 -11.49
CA SER A 30 -10.73 -4.57 -12.14
C SER A 30 -10.75 -3.42 -11.13
N GLU A 31 -9.58 -3.03 -10.67
CA GLU A 31 -9.41 -2.05 -9.60
C GLU A 31 -9.65 -0.59 -10.04
N ALA A 32 -9.93 0.27 -9.07
CA ALA A 32 -10.28 1.67 -9.30
C ALA A 32 -9.11 2.54 -9.81
N TRP A 33 -7.85 2.11 -9.63
CA TRP A 33 -6.66 2.87 -10.05
C TRP A 33 -6.41 2.86 -11.56
N ARG A 34 -7.04 1.96 -12.28
CA ARG A 34 -6.92 1.79 -13.73
C ARG A 34 -8.27 1.99 -14.42
N GLN A 35 -8.91 3.12 -14.17
CA GLN A 35 -10.19 3.47 -14.81
C GLN A 35 -10.03 3.80 -16.29
N ASP A 36 -8.85 4.19 -16.74
CA ASP A 36 -8.49 4.27 -18.16
C ASP A 36 -8.80 2.98 -18.92
N HIS A 37 -8.70 1.84 -18.23
CA HIS A 37 -8.91 0.51 -18.74
C HIS A 37 -10.23 -0.13 -18.28
N ASN A 38 -10.57 0.01 -17.00
CA ASN A 38 -11.75 -0.61 -16.39
C ASN A 38 -13.02 0.25 -16.53
N GLY A 39 -12.88 1.55 -16.75
CA GLY A 39 -14.00 2.49 -16.80
C GLY A 39 -14.82 2.47 -15.53
N TYR A 40 -16.11 2.76 -15.66
CA TYR A 40 -17.06 2.77 -14.54
C TYR A 40 -17.39 1.37 -14.00
N SER A 41 -16.96 0.30 -14.67
CA SER A 41 -17.13 -1.07 -14.20
C SER A 41 -16.05 -1.53 -13.21
N HIS A 42 -15.14 -0.64 -12.79
CA HIS A 42 -14.12 -0.96 -11.81
C HIS A 42 -14.71 -1.40 -10.47
N GLN A 43 -13.98 -2.24 -9.77
CA GLN A 43 -14.33 -2.70 -8.44
C GLN A 43 -13.87 -1.68 -7.39
N GLY A 44 -14.83 -1.03 -6.73
CA GLY A 44 -14.54 -0.10 -5.65
C GLY A 44 -13.90 -0.80 -4.44
N PRO A 45 -12.98 -0.12 -3.73
CA PRO A 45 -12.24 -0.71 -2.60
C PRO A 45 -13.08 -0.95 -1.34
N GLY A 46 -14.36 -0.60 -1.33
CA GLY A 46 -15.27 -0.76 -0.18
C GLY A 46 -15.42 -2.20 0.32
N PHE A 47 -15.05 -3.21 -0.46
CA PHE A 47 -15.02 -4.59 0.00
C PHE A 47 -14.03 -4.80 1.15
N ILE A 48 -12.90 -4.09 1.15
CA ILE A 48 -11.94 -4.06 2.28
C ILE A 48 -12.67 -3.64 3.57
N ASN A 49 -13.38 -2.51 3.53
CA ASN A 49 -14.11 -1.98 4.67
C ASN A 49 -15.20 -2.95 5.15
N ALA A 50 -15.92 -3.58 4.23
CA ALA A 50 -16.95 -4.57 4.56
C ALA A 50 -16.38 -5.78 5.31
N LEU A 51 -15.18 -6.27 4.96
CA LEU A 51 -14.50 -7.35 5.66
C LEU A 51 -14.03 -6.92 7.05
N LEU A 52 -13.51 -5.71 7.21
CA LEU A 52 -13.03 -5.20 8.50
C LEU A 52 -14.13 -5.11 9.58
N THR A 53 -15.40 -5.18 9.20
CA THR A 53 -16.52 -5.29 10.15
C THR A 53 -16.72 -6.70 10.72
N LYS A 54 -15.99 -7.71 10.23
CA LYS A 54 -16.13 -9.11 10.63
C LYS A 54 -15.10 -9.47 11.70
N LYS A 55 -15.19 -10.69 12.27
CA LYS A 55 -14.19 -11.19 13.24
C LYS A 55 -12.86 -11.43 12.54
N GLY A 56 -11.78 -10.83 13.04
CA GLY A 56 -10.46 -10.82 12.42
C GLY A 56 -9.83 -12.21 12.17
N HIS A 57 -10.30 -13.26 12.83
CA HIS A 57 -9.85 -14.64 12.57
C HIS A 57 -10.51 -15.31 11.36
N THR A 58 -11.63 -14.75 10.84
CA THR A 58 -12.40 -15.37 9.74
C THR A 58 -12.00 -14.90 8.35
N TYR A 59 -11.16 -13.88 8.22
CA TYR A 59 -10.79 -13.33 6.92
C TYR A 59 -9.34 -12.90 6.83
N ARG A 60 -8.87 -12.75 5.61
CA ARG A 60 -7.56 -12.20 5.25
C ARG A 60 -7.72 -11.27 4.06
N ILE A 61 -6.88 -10.23 3.99
CA ILE A 61 -6.87 -9.24 2.90
C ILE A 61 -5.43 -9.13 2.42
N TYR A 62 -5.22 -9.39 1.14
CA TYR A 62 -3.93 -9.38 0.48
C TYR A 62 -3.91 -8.34 -0.65
N LEU A 63 -2.83 -7.61 -0.71
CA LEU A 63 -2.55 -6.57 -1.71
C LEU A 63 -1.16 -6.81 -2.31
N PRO A 64 -0.99 -7.85 -3.14
CA PRO A 64 0.30 -8.19 -3.73
C PRO A 64 0.87 -7.04 -4.55
N PRO A 65 2.17 -6.69 -4.39
CA PRO A 65 2.80 -5.62 -5.16
C PRO A 65 3.23 -6.06 -6.56
N ASP A 66 3.34 -7.37 -6.83
CA ASP A 66 3.82 -7.95 -8.07
C ASP A 66 3.30 -9.38 -8.32
N SER A 67 3.65 -9.95 -9.48
CA SER A 67 3.17 -11.25 -9.92
C SER A 67 3.67 -12.41 -9.05
N ASN A 68 4.93 -12.42 -8.63
CA ASN A 68 5.48 -13.49 -7.79
C ASN A 68 4.80 -13.51 -6.42
N THR A 69 4.57 -12.35 -5.84
CA THR A 69 3.83 -12.22 -4.58
C THR A 69 2.37 -12.63 -4.75
N LEU A 70 1.73 -12.32 -5.90
CA LEU A 70 0.38 -12.78 -6.22
C LEU A 70 0.32 -14.30 -6.28
N VAL A 71 1.22 -14.95 -7.01
CA VAL A 71 1.29 -16.42 -7.12
C VAL A 71 1.47 -17.06 -5.74
N SER A 72 2.42 -16.57 -4.94
CA SER A 72 2.63 -17.02 -3.56
C SER A 72 1.37 -16.87 -2.71
N THR A 73 0.68 -15.72 -2.83
CA THR A 73 -0.56 -15.44 -2.08
C THR A 73 -1.68 -16.40 -2.47
N ILE A 74 -1.93 -16.61 -3.76
CA ILE A 74 -2.98 -17.52 -4.24
C ILE A 74 -2.70 -18.96 -3.79
N ASN A 75 -1.46 -19.42 -3.92
CA ASN A 75 -1.06 -20.75 -3.44
C ASN A 75 -1.33 -20.92 -1.94
N TYR A 76 -0.99 -19.91 -1.12
CA TYR A 76 -1.30 -19.91 0.30
C TYR A 76 -2.82 -19.97 0.57
N CYS A 77 -3.61 -19.16 -0.13
CA CYS A 77 -5.07 -19.09 0.05
C CYS A 77 -5.76 -20.41 -0.30
N LEU A 78 -5.32 -21.07 -1.37
CA LEU A 78 -5.87 -22.36 -1.81
C LEU A 78 -5.51 -23.52 -0.87
N ALA A 79 -4.37 -23.45 -0.20
CA ALA A 79 -3.90 -24.47 0.74
C ALA A 79 -4.54 -24.35 2.15
N LYS A 80 -5.31 -23.29 2.44
CA LYS A 80 -5.87 -23.04 3.78
C LYS A 80 -7.39 -23.14 3.81
N ASN A 81 -7.91 -23.60 4.95
CA ASN A 81 -9.33 -23.68 5.25
C ASN A 81 -9.77 -22.56 6.22
N ASN A 82 -11.06 -22.42 6.41
CA ASN A 82 -11.72 -21.60 7.41
C ASN A 82 -11.50 -20.08 7.25
N HIS A 83 -11.26 -19.61 6.02
CA HIS A 83 -11.06 -18.18 5.77
C HIS A 83 -11.90 -17.64 4.61
N ILE A 84 -12.20 -16.35 4.68
CA ILE A 84 -12.53 -15.56 3.51
C ILE A 84 -11.24 -14.83 3.13
N ASN A 85 -10.71 -15.11 1.97
CA ASN A 85 -9.53 -14.46 1.44
C ASN A 85 -9.96 -13.44 0.37
N LEU A 86 -9.57 -12.20 0.55
CA LEU A 86 -9.69 -11.16 -0.45
C LEU A 86 -8.29 -10.84 -0.99
N VAL A 87 -8.09 -11.08 -2.26
CA VAL A 87 -6.86 -10.76 -2.99
C VAL A 87 -7.20 -9.70 -4.03
N ILE A 88 -6.48 -8.58 -4.01
CA ILE A 88 -6.66 -7.48 -4.96
C ILE A 88 -5.35 -7.30 -5.72
N ALA A 89 -5.40 -7.45 -7.04
CA ALA A 89 -4.26 -7.30 -7.94
C ALA A 89 -4.72 -6.83 -9.32
N GLY A 90 -4.02 -5.87 -9.89
CA GLY A 90 -4.32 -5.39 -11.23
C GLY A 90 -4.12 -6.45 -12.31
N LYS A 91 -4.85 -6.32 -13.42
CA LYS A 91 -4.72 -7.21 -14.60
C LYS A 91 -3.84 -6.62 -15.71
N GLN A 92 -3.27 -5.45 -15.46
CA GLN A 92 -2.32 -4.81 -16.36
C GLN A 92 -0.88 -5.18 -15.98
N PRO A 93 0.06 -5.23 -16.96
CA PRO A 93 1.47 -5.46 -16.66
C PRO A 93 2.01 -4.41 -15.68
N MET A 94 2.64 -4.89 -14.61
CA MET A 94 3.26 -4.07 -13.57
C MET A 94 4.71 -4.50 -13.37
N PRO A 95 5.58 -3.65 -12.79
CA PRO A 95 6.93 -4.04 -12.46
C PRO A 95 6.98 -5.26 -11.55
N GLN A 96 7.97 -6.14 -11.77
CA GLN A 96 8.31 -7.24 -10.89
C GLN A 96 9.36 -6.75 -9.90
N TRP A 97 9.06 -6.84 -8.60
CA TRP A 97 9.90 -6.29 -7.53
C TRP A 97 10.75 -7.34 -6.83
N LEU A 98 10.15 -8.49 -6.57
CA LEU A 98 10.73 -9.57 -5.76
C LEU A 98 10.90 -10.82 -6.62
N ASP A 99 11.96 -11.57 -6.43
CA ASP A 99 12.03 -12.93 -6.94
C ASP A 99 11.02 -13.84 -6.20
N MET A 100 10.94 -15.12 -6.57
CA MET A 100 9.93 -16.01 -5.99
C MET A 100 10.21 -16.31 -4.51
N ASP A 101 11.46 -16.47 -4.13
CA ASP A 101 11.84 -16.78 -2.73
C ASP A 101 11.60 -15.57 -1.83
N GLU A 102 11.99 -14.39 -2.27
CA GLU A 102 11.71 -13.13 -1.60
C GLU A 102 10.21 -12.88 -1.47
N ALA A 103 9.43 -13.15 -2.51
CA ALA A 103 7.97 -13.00 -2.52
C ALA A 103 7.29 -13.96 -1.52
N ILE A 104 7.77 -15.21 -1.42
CA ILE A 104 7.29 -16.17 -0.41
C ILE A 104 7.58 -15.66 1.00
N GLN A 105 8.80 -15.19 1.27
CA GLN A 105 9.19 -14.66 2.58
C GLN A 105 8.39 -13.39 2.92
N HIS A 106 8.21 -12.49 1.95
CA HIS A 106 7.39 -11.29 2.11
C HIS A 106 5.94 -11.62 2.45
N ASN A 107 5.35 -12.61 1.76
CA ASN A 107 3.99 -13.07 2.02
C ASN A 107 3.85 -13.72 3.42
N ILE A 108 4.85 -14.51 3.85
CA ILE A 108 4.88 -15.10 5.20
C ILE A 108 4.95 -14.01 6.27
N ALA A 109 5.81 -13.02 6.10
CA ALA A 109 5.94 -11.88 7.01
C ALA A 109 4.69 -10.98 7.01
N GLY A 110 4.06 -10.81 5.83
CA GLY A 110 2.91 -9.95 5.59
C GLY A 110 3.25 -8.48 5.40
N ALA A 111 4.41 -8.04 5.88
CA ALA A 111 5.05 -6.75 5.60
C ALA A 111 6.56 -6.89 5.73
N SER A 112 7.32 -6.14 4.94
CA SER A 112 8.77 -6.11 5.04
C SER A 112 9.37 -4.77 4.63
N ILE A 113 10.56 -4.49 5.16
CA ILE A 113 11.40 -3.37 4.75
C ILE A 113 12.11 -3.77 3.45
N TRP A 114 11.92 -2.99 2.39
CA TRP A 114 12.63 -3.16 1.14
C TRP A 114 13.93 -2.36 1.17
N ARG A 115 14.99 -3.00 1.66
CA ARG A 115 16.30 -2.37 1.87
C ARG A 115 16.90 -1.85 0.55
N TRP A 116 16.77 -2.63 -0.51
CA TRP A 116 17.20 -2.25 -1.85
C TRP A 116 16.46 -1.01 -2.40
N GLY A 117 15.19 -0.77 -1.98
CA GLY A 117 14.39 0.41 -2.32
C GLY A 117 14.65 1.61 -1.40
N SER A 118 15.27 1.39 -0.26
CA SER A 118 15.53 2.42 0.76
C SER A 118 16.82 3.19 0.45
N THR A 119 16.91 4.45 0.89
CA THR A 119 18.18 5.21 0.86
C THR A 119 19.02 4.97 2.11
N PHE A 120 18.42 4.33 3.12
CA PHE A 120 19.04 4.08 4.42
C PHE A 120 18.59 2.73 4.98
N ASP A 121 19.56 1.93 5.41
CA ASP A 121 19.37 0.57 5.90
C ASP A 121 19.36 0.46 7.46
N GLY A 122 19.67 1.54 8.15
CA GLY A 122 19.75 1.57 9.62
C GLY A 122 18.38 1.66 10.32
N GLU A 123 18.44 1.69 11.67
CA GLU A 123 17.25 1.65 12.53
C GLU A 123 16.54 3.01 12.68
N ASP A 124 17.21 4.13 12.39
CA ASP A 124 16.69 5.49 12.56
C ASP A 124 16.42 6.21 11.21
N PRO A 125 15.37 5.86 10.48
CA PRO A 125 14.98 6.61 9.30
C PRO A 125 14.38 7.96 9.68
N GLN A 126 14.50 8.97 8.79
CA GLN A 126 13.82 10.26 8.96
C GLN A 126 12.36 10.18 8.56
N VAL A 127 12.04 9.32 7.59
CA VAL A 127 10.67 9.06 7.12
C VAL A 127 10.56 7.62 6.62
N VAL A 128 9.37 7.04 6.76
CA VAL A 128 9.01 5.76 6.13
C VAL A 128 8.03 6.03 5.00
N LEU A 129 8.35 5.54 3.80
CA LEU A 129 7.42 5.42 2.68
C LEU A 129 6.86 4.01 2.69
N CYS A 130 5.55 3.87 2.86
CA CYS A 130 4.89 2.58 2.94
C CYS A 130 3.86 2.42 1.82
N ALA A 131 3.72 1.22 1.27
CA ALA A 131 2.74 0.94 0.24
C ALA A 131 2.00 -0.39 0.43
N SER A 132 0.75 -0.43 -0.06
CA SER A 132 -0.05 -1.65 -0.24
C SER A 132 -0.82 -1.58 -1.56
N GLY A 133 -0.66 -2.62 -2.38
CA GLY A 133 -1.20 -2.73 -3.73
C GLY A 133 -0.18 -2.36 -4.80
N ASP A 134 -0.35 -2.92 -5.99
CA ASP A 134 0.61 -2.84 -7.10
C ASP A 134 0.84 -1.41 -7.61
N ASN A 135 -0.22 -0.70 -8.00
CA ASN A 135 -0.13 0.69 -8.49
C ASN A 135 0.45 1.64 -7.42
N LEU A 136 0.03 1.50 -6.16
CA LEU A 136 0.51 2.33 -5.06
C LEU A 136 1.98 2.03 -4.73
N THR A 137 2.39 0.76 -4.86
CA THR A 137 3.80 0.36 -4.73
C THR A 137 4.65 1.00 -5.82
N MET A 138 4.19 0.99 -7.08
CA MET A 138 4.90 1.64 -8.19
C MET A 138 5.11 3.14 -7.91
N GLU A 139 4.08 3.87 -7.49
CA GLU A 139 4.21 5.28 -7.17
C GLU A 139 5.12 5.54 -5.97
N THR A 140 5.09 4.67 -4.97
CA THR A 140 5.96 4.77 -3.78
C THR A 140 7.41 4.50 -4.13
N MET A 141 7.70 3.50 -4.97
CA MET A 141 9.04 3.21 -5.45
C MET A 141 9.60 4.33 -6.32
N ALA A 142 8.74 4.92 -7.18
CA ALA A 142 9.13 6.07 -7.98
C ALA A 142 9.42 7.31 -7.11
N ALA A 143 8.68 7.50 -6.02
CA ALA A 143 8.97 8.56 -5.05
C ALA A 143 10.31 8.32 -4.32
N ALA A 144 10.60 7.07 -3.94
CA ALA A 144 11.87 6.69 -3.32
C ALA A 144 13.06 6.91 -4.26
N ASP A 145 12.91 6.58 -5.55
CA ASP A 145 13.92 6.85 -6.59
C ASP A 145 14.19 8.36 -6.74
N ILE A 146 13.15 9.18 -6.77
CA ILE A 146 13.29 10.63 -6.82
C ILE A 146 14.07 11.13 -5.60
N LEU A 147 13.69 10.73 -4.40
CA LEU A 147 14.36 11.15 -3.17
C LEU A 147 15.82 10.67 -3.12
N ARG A 148 16.10 9.46 -3.61
CA ARG A 148 17.48 8.94 -3.74
C ARG A 148 18.36 9.84 -4.61
N ARG A 149 17.82 10.35 -5.71
CA ARG A 149 18.58 11.22 -6.65
C ARG A 149 18.70 12.66 -6.17
N GLU A 150 17.63 13.22 -5.59
CA GLU A 150 17.57 14.63 -5.26
C GLU A 150 17.98 14.97 -3.83
N ALA A 151 17.88 13.99 -2.93
CA ALA A 151 18.22 14.12 -1.52
C ALA A 151 18.91 12.85 -0.98
N PRO A 152 20.09 12.45 -1.53
CA PRO A 152 20.74 11.17 -1.20
C PRO A 152 21.16 11.05 0.27
N HIS A 153 21.20 12.16 1.00
CA HIS A 153 21.55 12.17 2.43
C HIS A 153 20.33 11.96 3.34
N TRP A 154 19.11 11.99 2.79
CA TRP A 154 17.92 11.74 3.58
C TRP A 154 17.75 10.24 3.84
N ARG A 155 17.49 9.90 5.09
CA ARG A 155 17.29 8.53 5.52
C ARG A 155 15.83 8.12 5.31
N VAL A 156 15.54 7.60 4.11
CA VAL A 156 14.22 7.14 3.69
C VAL A 156 14.17 5.62 3.75
N ARG A 157 13.23 5.07 4.50
CA ARG A 157 12.93 3.64 4.54
C ARG A 157 11.73 3.36 3.67
N VAL A 158 11.81 2.30 2.84
CA VAL A 158 10.68 1.78 2.07
C VAL A 158 10.13 0.52 2.73
N VAL A 159 8.81 0.45 2.88
CA VAL A 159 8.08 -0.69 3.43
C VAL A 159 6.97 -1.09 2.48
N ASN A 160 6.81 -2.38 2.25
CA ASN A 160 5.63 -2.91 1.56
C ASN A 160 4.82 -3.80 2.51
N VAL A 161 3.49 -3.69 2.42
CA VAL A 161 2.54 -4.48 3.22
C VAL A 161 1.63 -5.25 2.27
N VAL A 162 1.86 -6.56 2.17
CA VAL A 162 1.04 -7.46 1.33
C VAL A 162 -0.18 -7.97 2.07
N ARG A 163 -0.08 -8.26 3.38
CA ARG A 163 -1.17 -8.79 4.20
C ARG A 163 -1.66 -7.73 5.19
N LEU A 164 -2.80 -7.12 4.88
CA LEU A 164 -3.26 -5.92 5.56
C LEU A 164 -3.47 -6.09 7.07
N LEU A 165 -3.98 -7.25 7.51
CA LEU A 165 -4.31 -7.48 8.92
C LEU A 165 -3.10 -7.57 9.86
N VAL A 166 -1.85 -7.66 9.33
CA VAL A 166 -0.65 -7.62 10.17
C VAL A 166 -0.46 -6.27 10.86
N LEU A 167 -1.09 -5.22 10.35
CA LEU A 167 -1.04 -3.88 10.92
C LEU A 167 -1.86 -3.76 12.21
N GLY A 168 -2.91 -4.55 12.37
CA GLY A 168 -3.72 -4.53 13.59
C GLY A 168 -3.04 -5.25 14.75
N ILE A 169 -3.53 -5.04 15.98
CA ILE A 169 -3.01 -5.69 17.18
C ILE A 169 -3.38 -7.18 17.21
N PRO A 170 -2.51 -8.07 17.77
CA PRO A 170 -2.76 -9.53 17.79
C PRO A 170 -4.04 -9.92 18.54
N GLN A 171 -4.44 -9.17 19.54
CA GLN A 171 -5.64 -9.44 20.34
C GLN A 171 -6.93 -9.39 19.50
N LYS A 172 -6.94 -8.55 18.48
CA LYS A 172 -8.10 -8.36 17.59
C LYS A 172 -7.93 -9.10 16.26
N TYR A 173 -6.71 -9.16 15.79
CA TYR A 173 -6.33 -9.80 14.53
C TYR A 173 -5.22 -10.83 14.79
N PRO A 174 -5.51 -12.15 14.82
CA PRO A 174 -4.52 -13.17 15.18
C PRO A 174 -3.26 -13.18 14.32
N SER A 175 -3.31 -12.59 13.12
CA SER A 175 -2.15 -12.39 12.25
C SER A 175 -1.45 -11.03 12.43
N GLY A 176 -1.90 -10.23 13.40
CA GLY A 176 -1.31 -8.93 13.71
C GLY A 176 0.12 -9.08 14.22
N MET A 177 0.97 -8.12 13.91
CA MET A 177 2.34 -8.07 14.43
C MET A 177 2.32 -7.82 15.94
N THR A 178 3.30 -8.39 16.65
CA THR A 178 3.61 -7.93 18.00
C THR A 178 4.03 -6.46 17.96
N GLU A 179 3.88 -5.74 19.09
CA GLU A 179 4.26 -4.32 19.12
C GLU A 179 5.76 -4.13 18.83
N GLU A 180 6.61 -4.99 19.36
CA GLU A 180 8.05 -4.98 19.09
C GLU A 180 8.36 -5.13 17.58
N HIS A 181 7.69 -6.08 16.90
CA HIS A 181 7.88 -6.27 15.46
C HIS A 181 7.33 -5.08 14.66
N PHE A 182 6.18 -4.54 15.07
CA PHE A 182 5.59 -3.37 14.44
C PHE A 182 6.52 -2.15 14.52
N GLN A 183 7.14 -1.91 15.69
CA GLN A 183 8.07 -0.80 15.89
C GLN A 183 9.41 -0.97 15.14
N ARG A 184 9.87 -2.20 14.92
CA ARG A 184 11.04 -2.43 14.05
C ARG A 184 10.79 -1.99 12.61
N ILE A 185 9.58 -2.19 12.10
CA ILE A 185 9.19 -1.78 10.73
C ILE A 185 8.86 -0.28 10.71
N PHE A 186 8.06 0.17 11.68
CA PHE A 186 7.55 1.54 11.83
C PHE A 186 8.00 2.13 13.18
N PRO A 187 9.22 2.68 13.29
CA PRO A 187 9.74 3.16 14.56
C PRO A 187 8.86 4.26 15.17
N LEU A 188 8.75 4.26 16.49
CA LEU A 188 8.05 5.31 17.23
C LEU A 188 8.69 6.68 16.94
N GLY A 189 7.87 7.70 16.77
CA GLY A 189 8.37 9.06 16.49
C GLY A 189 8.86 9.29 15.03
N VAL A 190 8.83 8.27 14.16
CA VAL A 190 9.13 8.44 12.74
C VAL A 190 7.84 8.60 11.95
N PRO A 191 7.68 9.67 11.14
CA PRO A 191 6.51 9.82 10.29
C PRO A 191 6.46 8.72 9.22
N VAL A 192 5.26 8.21 8.99
CA VAL A 192 4.98 7.18 7.98
C VAL A 192 4.03 7.77 6.94
N ILE A 193 4.47 7.85 5.71
CA ILE A 193 3.62 8.20 4.57
C ILE A 193 3.16 6.90 3.94
N TYR A 194 1.87 6.58 4.13
CA TYR A 194 1.32 5.31 3.70
C TYR A 194 0.47 5.50 2.44
N ASN A 195 0.90 4.93 1.35
CA ASN A 195 0.22 4.92 0.06
C ASN A 195 -0.63 3.64 -0.05
N PHE A 196 -1.94 3.78 0.11
CA PHE A 196 -2.85 2.66 0.32
C PHE A 196 -3.86 2.51 -0.83
N HIS A 197 -4.06 1.27 -1.26
CA HIS A 197 -4.99 0.92 -2.35
C HIS A 197 -6.44 1.34 -2.07
N GLY A 198 -6.89 1.25 -0.83
CA GLY A 198 -8.29 1.42 -0.45
C GLY A 198 -8.63 2.77 0.17
N TYR A 199 -9.81 2.86 0.75
CA TYR A 199 -10.22 4.02 1.53
C TYR A 199 -9.40 4.15 2.81
N THR A 200 -8.94 5.36 3.12
CA THR A 200 -8.07 5.62 4.29
C THR A 200 -8.68 5.17 5.62
N ALA A 201 -10.02 5.17 5.72
CA ALA A 201 -10.73 4.72 6.92
C ALA A 201 -10.41 3.26 7.29
N ALA A 202 -10.15 2.38 6.33
CA ALA A 202 -9.78 0.99 6.57
C ALA A 202 -8.46 0.87 7.33
N LEU A 203 -7.43 1.62 6.94
CA LEU A 203 -6.15 1.64 7.64
C LEU A 203 -6.25 2.33 9.00
N LYS A 204 -6.98 3.43 9.10
CA LYS A 204 -7.23 4.09 10.39
C LYS A 204 -7.86 3.14 11.39
N GLN A 205 -8.83 2.31 10.97
CA GLN A 205 -9.43 1.30 11.82
C GLN A 205 -8.42 0.24 12.31
N LEU A 206 -7.50 -0.21 11.44
CA LEU A 206 -6.49 -1.21 11.80
C LEU A 206 -5.42 -0.65 12.74
N LEU A 207 -5.03 0.61 12.54
CA LEU A 207 -3.97 1.26 13.28
C LEU A 207 -4.44 1.91 14.58
N TRP A 208 -5.76 2.07 14.79
CA TRP A 208 -6.32 2.83 15.91
C TRP A 208 -5.79 2.45 17.30
N GLU A 209 -5.54 1.16 17.51
CA GLU A 209 -5.05 0.64 18.80
C GLU A 209 -3.51 0.57 18.88
N ARG A 210 -2.80 1.02 17.82
CA ARG A 210 -1.34 1.14 17.84
C ARG A 210 -0.91 2.43 18.51
N PRO A 211 0.16 2.43 19.32
CA PRO A 211 0.67 3.66 19.93
C PRO A 211 1.16 4.64 18.85
N ASN A 212 0.91 5.92 19.11
CA ASN A 212 1.38 7.02 18.24
C ASN A 212 0.91 6.87 16.79
N GLN A 213 -0.35 6.43 16.59
CA GLN A 213 -0.90 6.16 15.25
C GLN A 213 -1.06 7.45 14.41
N GLU A 214 -1.05 8.63 15.03
CA GLU A 214 -1.12 9.94 14.37
C GLU A 214 0.10 10.23 13.49
N ARG A 215 1.23 9.50 13.66
CA ARG A 215 2.39 9.61 12.77
C ARG A 215 2.16 9.05 11.36
N PHE A 216 1.05 8.32 11.14
CA PHE A 216 0.68 7.76 9.85
C PHE A 216 -0.12 8.75 9.02
N ASP A 217 0.51 9.37 8.03
CA ASP A 217 -0.18 10.10 6.97
C ASP A 217 -0.65 9.11 5.90
N ILE A 218 -1.94 8.82 5.88
CA ILE A 218 -2.51 7.82 5.00
C ILE A 218 -3.07 8.51 3.74
N ASN A 219 -2.47 8.20 2.60
CA ASN A 219 -3.00 8.49 1.27
C ASN A 219 -3.75 7.26 0.76
N GLY A 220 -4.91 7.46 0.14
CA GLY A 220 -5.73 6.37 -0.36
C GLY A 220 -6.77 6.84 -1.34
N TYR A 221 -7.63 5.94 -1.78
CA TYR A 221 -8.69 6.25 -2.71
C TYR A 221 -9.70 7.24 -2.12
N ARG A 222 -10.04 8.28 -2.89
CA ARG A 222 -10.94 9.40 -2.51
C ARG A 222 -12.15 9.52 -3.41
N GLU A 223 -12.30 8.60 -4.37
CA GLU A 223 -13.30 8.66 -5.45
C GLU A 223 -13.14 9.90 -6.35
N GLU A 224 -11.94 10.47 -6.38
CA GLU A 224 -11.62 11.59 -7.26
C GLU A 224 -11.12 11.08 -8.62
N GLY A 225 -11.57 11.72 -9.68
CA GLY A 225 -11.27 11.33 -11.05
C GLY A 225 -12.33 10.41 -11.66
N THR A 226 -12.08 10.04 -12.90
CA THR A 226 -12.93 9.20 -13.73
C THR A 226 -12.03 8.48 -14.74
N THR A 227 -12.46 8.24 -15.96
CA THR A 227 -11.64 7.70 -17.07
C THR A 227 -10.59 8.72 -17.53
N THR A 228 -9.65 9.02 -16.68
CA THR A 228 -8.49 9.88 -16.94
C THR A 228 -7.22 9.06 -17.16
N THR A 229 -6.06 9.71 -17.33
CA THR A 229 -4.78 8.99 -17.48
C THR A 229 -4.40 8.26 -16.19
N PRO A 230 -3.63 7.16 -16.26
CA PRO A 230 -3.24 6.38 -15.09
C PRO A 230 -2.55 7.23 -14.00
N PHE A 231 -1.66 8.13 -14.38
CA PHE A 231 -0.97 8.97 -13.41
C PHE A 231 -1.89 10.06 -12.84
N ASP A 232 -2.80 10.63 -13.65
CA ASP A 232 -3.76 11.63 -13.17
C ASP A 232 -4.71 11.04 -12.10
N MET A 233 -5.06 9.76 -12.20
CA MET A 233 -5.78 9.08 -11.12
C MET A 233 -5.04 9.19 -9.78
N HIS A 234 -3.73 8.99 -9.78
CA HIS A 234 -2.90 9.16 -8.59
C HIS A 234 -2.77 10.62 -8.17
N VAL A 235 -2.72 11.56 -9.13
CA VAL A 235 -2.67 13.01 -8.83
C VAL A 235 -3.94 13.44 -8.11
N ARG A 236 -5.12 13.13 -8.64
CA ARG A 236 -6.43 13.50 -8.07
C ARG A 236 -6.65 12.89 -6.69
N ASN A 237 -6.22 11.68 -6.48
CA ASN A 237 -6.30 10.99 -5.19
C ASN A 237 -5.13 11.29 -4.23
N ARG A 238 -4.17 12.14 -4.64
CA ARG A 238 -2.96 12.54 -3.87
C ARG A 238 -2.05 11.36 -3.49
N THR A 239 -2.04 10.33 -4.31
CA THR A 239 -1.23 9.12 -4.16
C THR A 239 -0.04 9.05 -5.13
N SER A 240 0.14 10.07 -5.99
CA SER A 240 1.20 10.12 -6.98
C SER A 240 2.58 10.29 -6.33
N ARG A 241 3.63 9.79 -6.99
CA ARG A 241 5.04 9.95 -6.61
C ARG A 241 5.39 11.39 -6.24
N TYR A 242 4.83 12.38 -6.94
CA TYR A 242 5.08 13.79 -6.67
C TYR A 242 4.46 14.26 -5.35
N HIS A 243 3.28 13.77 -5.00
CA HIS A 243 2.67 14.03 -3.69
C HIS A 243 3.47 13.41 -2.55
N LEU A 244 3.93 12.16 -2.73
CA LEU A 244 4.71 11.44 -1.72
C LEU A 244 6.06 12.13 -1.47
N VAL A 245 6.75 12.58 -2.53
CA VAL A 245 8.01 13.34 -2.43
C VAL A 245 7.80 14.64 -1.64
N LYS A 246 6.75 15.41 -1.96
CA LYS A 246 6.42 16.64 -1.23
C LYS A 246 6.13 16.38 0.26
N GLN A 247 5.34 15.34 0.55
CA GLN A 247 5.03 14.96 1.93
C GLN A 247 6.30 14.54 2.69
N ALA A 248 7.16 13.72 2.06
CA ALA A 248 8.43 13.31 2.67
C ALA A 248 9.31 14.51 2.99
N ALA A 249 9.48 15.44 2.03
CA ALA A 249 10.25 16.65 2.23
C ALA A 249 9.72 17.50 3.39
N ALA A 250 8.41 17.70 3.47
CA ALA A 250 7.78 18.44 4.55
C ALA A 250 7.98 17.77 5.93
N LYS A 251 7.85 16.43 6.01
CA LYS A 251 8.04 15.70 7.27
C LYS A 251 9.50 15.70 7.73
N ILE A 252 10.45 15.61 6.81
CA ILE A 252 11.89 15.65 7.13
C ILE A 252 12.26 17.04 7.62
N ALA A 253 11.82 18.11 6.94
CA ALA A 253 12.06 19.50 7.36
C ALA A 253 11.48 19.81 8.74
N ALA A 254 10.29 19.26 9.06
CA ALA A 254 9.67 19.45 10.37
C ALA A 254 10.47 18.80 11.52
N ARG A 255 11.22 17.73 11.22
CA ARG A 255 12.08 17.03 12.20
C ARG A 255 13.49 17.59 12.27
N ASP A 256 13.98 18.11 11.15
CA ASP A 256 15.31 18.70 11.04
C ASP A 256 15.24 20.02 10.29
N PRO A 257 15.12 21.16 11.04
CA PRO A 257 15.03 22.48 10.43
C PRO A 257 16.26 22.87 9.58
N SER A 258 17.41 22.23 9.77
CA SER A 258 18.58 22.49 8.93
C SER A 258 18.39 22.09 7.48
N LEU A 259 17.45 21.16 7.22
CA LEU A 259 17.08 20.66 5.89
C LEU A 259 15.91 21.44 5.25
N ALA A 260 15.35 22.44 5.95
CA ALA A 260 14.13 23.14 5.52
C ALA A 260 14.28 23.81 4.15
N ALA A 261 15.37 24.50 3.90
CA ALA A 261 15.59 25.19 2.62
C ALA A 261 15.63 24.21 1.42
N HIS A 262 16.31 23.07 1.59
CA HIS A 262 16.34 22.03 0.55
C HIS A 262 14.98 21.39 0.36
N ALA A 263 14.27 21.10 1.46
CA ALA A 263 12.93 20.54 1.42
C ALA A 263 11.92 21.45 0.71
N GLU A 264 11.96 22.76 0.99
CA GLU A 264 11.14 23.75 0.31
C GLU A 264 11.42 23.83 -1.20
N ASP A 265 12.68 23.72 -1.61
CA ASP A 265 13.04 23.68 -3.02
C ASP A 265 12.46 22.45 -3.72
N ILE A 266 12.58 21.27 -3.10
CA ILE A 266 11.94 20.03 -3.58
C ILE A 266 10.42 20.21 -3.67
N ILE A 267 9.77 20.74 -2.64
CA ILE A 267 8.31 20.96 -2.63
C ILE A 267 7.90 21.85 -3.81
N ARG A 268 8.55 23.02 -3.99
CA ARG A 268 8.25 23.95 -5.10
C ARG A 268 8.46 23.28 -6.47
N ARG A 269 9.49 22.45 -6.62
CA ARG A 269 9.79 21.73 -7.87
C ARG A 269 8.67 20.75 -8.21
N TYR A 270 8.23 19.98 -7.23
CA TYR A 270 7.17 18.96 -7.47
C TYR A 270 5.76 19.55 -7.53
N GLU A 271 5.54 20.74 -6.99
CA GLU A 271 4.33 21.52 -7.29
C GLU A 271 4.29 22.01 -8.74
N ARG A 272 5.43 22.42 -9.29
CA ARG A 272 5.55 22.76 -10.71
C ARG A 272 5.31 21.51 -11.57
N ARG A 273 5.96 20.39 -11.26
CA ARG A 273 5.76 19.11 -11.97
C ARG A 273 4.29 18.65 -12.02
N LEU A 274 3.53 18.88 -10.96
CA LEU A 274 2.10 18.58 -10.96
C LEU A 274 1.31 19.50 -11.91
N ARG A 275 1.63 20.76 -11.98
CA ARG A 275 1.01 21.71 -12.95
C ARG A 275 1.39 21.35 -14.39
N ASP A 276 2.67 21.15 -14.65
CA ASP A 276 3.19 20.78 -15.97
C ASP A 276 2.52 19.49 -16.47
N HIS A 277 2.30 18.51 -15.59
CA HIS A 277 1.58 17.30 -15.92
C HIS A 277 0.11 17.56 -16.29
N SER A 278 -0.60 18.39 -15.51
CA SER A 278 -2.00 18.74 -15.81
C SER A 278 -2.13 19.39 -17.19
N GLU A 279 -1.27 20.36 -17.48
CA GLU A 279 -1.23 21.02 -18.78
C GLU A 279 -0.89 20.07 -19.92
N PHE A 280 0.03 19.13 -19.69
CA PHE A 280 0.42 18.14 -20.69
C PHE A 280 -0.73 17.21 -21.06
N ILE A 281 -1.44 16.64 -20.07
CA ILE A 281 -2.54 15.70 -20.33
C ILE A 281 -3.77 16.38 -20.94
N GLU A 282 -4.03 17.64 -20.64
CA GLU A 282 -5.10 18.43 -21.29
C GLU A 282 -4.84 18.59 -22.79
N GLN A 283 -3.58 18.74 -23.19
CA GLN A 283 -3.19 18.90 -24.58
C GLN A 283 -3.04 17.60 -25.35
N ASN A 284 -2.63 16.52 -24.68
CA ASN A 284 -2.20 15.28 -25.32
C ASN A 284 -3.10 14.08 -25.06
N GLY A 285 -3.89 14.05 -23.98
CA GLY A 285 -4.78 12.94 -23.64
C GLY A 285 -4.09 11.69 -23.08
N TYR A 286 -2.77 11.76 -22.77
CA TYR A 286 -1.98 10.66 -22.21
C TYR A 286 -0.88 11.19 -21.28
N ASP A 287 -0.31 10.32 -20.42
CA ASP A 287 0.77 10.70 -19.52
C ASP A 287 2.11 10.89 -20.27
N PRO A 288 2.98 11.83 -19.82
CA PRO A 288 4.36 11.93 -20.31
C PRO A 288 5.10 10.60 -20.24
N LYS A 289 5.95 10.32 -21.25
CA LYS A 289 6.66 9.04 -21.39
C LYS A 289 7.53 8.69 -20.18
N GLU A 290 8.19 9.68 -19.58
CA GLU A 290 9.02 9.51 -18.39
C GLU A 290 8.20 9.09 -17.15
N ILE A 291 6.90 9.35 -17.13
CA ILE A 291 5.98 8.89 -16.10
C ILE A 291 5.43 7.51 -16.45
N ALA A 292 4.87 7.36 -17.65
CA ALA A 292 4.20 6.13 -18.10
C ALA A 292 5.16 4.95 -18.23
N HIS A 293 6.41 5.19 -18.64
CA HIS A 293 7.42 4.15 -18.87
C HIS A 293 8.49 4.10 -17.77
N TRP A 294 8.27 4.77 -16.65
CA TRP A 294 9.21 4.72 -15.53
C TRP A 294 9.48 3.27 -15.11
N ARG A 295 10.74 2.96 -14.86
CA ARG A 295 11.20 1.68 -14.32
C ARG A 295 12.18 1.97 -13.19
N TRP A 296 12.26 1.06 -12.24
CA TRP A 296 13.27 1.14 -11.20
C TRP A 296 14.67 1.09 -11.81
N PRO A 297 15.57 2.02 -11.45
CA PRO A 297 16.89 2.10 -12.12
C PRO A 297 17.89 1.01 -11.70
N GLY A 298 17.53 0.13 -10.75
CA GLY A 298 18.40 -0.95 -10.29
C GLY A 298 19.18 -0.62 -9.03
#